data_f307e2e48d92315b007cc9da959d50b5
#
_entry.id   f307e2e48d92315b007cc9da959d50b5
#
_cell.length_a   1.000
_cell.length_b   1.000
_cell.length_c   1.000
_cell.angle_alpha   90.00
_cell.angle_beta   90.00
_cell.angle_gamma   90.00
#
_symmetry.space_group_name_H-M   'P 1'
#
loop_
_entity.id
_entity.type
_entity.pdbx_description
1 polymer ?
#
loop_
_entity_poly.entity_id
_entity_poly.type
_entity_poly.pdbx_seq_one_letter_code
_entity_poly.pdbx_strand_id
1 'polypeptide(L)'
;MIAGEANDGAALSRFVDGLDVVICAYLGDNDFMINAQKALIDACDRAHVARYIASDYCLDYTQLNLGDYPAKDPMKIIHSYLQETKHVKGVHILIGAFMETFWSSHSQVWHADSNSLKYWGTGEEPWESTTYGDAARFTAAIALDSSAVGMQKFLGDRKNIFQIAQAMNKTYGVQPKLQCQGSLEDLRRVMHEIFAKDPSNIYAWLALFYQYYCINGQAEISNDLDNQKYPDIKPQTFEDSLGTHDLQSLSSSMNNLLNN
;
A
#
# COMPACT_ATOMS: atom_id res chain seq x y z
N MET A 1 1.97 -20.65 -17.89
CA MET A 1 0.83 -19.90 -17.29
C MET A 1 -0.25 -20.91 -16.92
N ILE A 2 -0.79 -20.84 -15.70
CA ILE A 2 -1.89 -21.69 -15.22
C ILE A 2 -3.09 -20.76 -15.02
N ALA A 3 -4.20 -21.08 -15.65
CA ALA A 3 -5.46 -20.36 -15.47
C ALA A 3 -6.34 -21.14 -14.48
N GLY A 4 -7.07 -20.42 -13.63
CA GLY A 4 -7.98 -20.96 -12.63
C GLY A 4 -8.54 -19.85 -11.75
N GLU A 5 -9.60 -20.17 -11.02
CA GLU A 5 -10.13 -19.27 -9.99
C GLU A 5 -9.22 -19.30 -8.76
N ALA A 6 -9.20 -18.18 -8.01
CA ALA A 6 -8.34 -18.01 -6.82
C ALA A 6 -8.65 -19.01 -5.69
N ASN A 7 -9.81 -19.69 -5.73
CA ASN A 7 -10.23 -20.72 -4.79
C ASN A 7 -10.25 -22.14 -5.40
N ASP A 8 -9.80 -22.31 -6.65
CA ASP A 8 -9.67 -23.63 -7.28
C ASP A 8 -8.45 -24.38 -6.73
N GLY A 9 -8.67 -25.24 -5.73
CA GLY A 9 -7.61 -26.00 -5.08
C GLY A 9 -6.78 -26.88 -6.04
N ALA A 10 -7.35 -27.37 -7.13
CA ALA A 10 -6.60 -28.16 -8.12
C ALA A 10 -5.69 -27.26 -8.98
N ALA A 11 -6.17 -26.07 -9.37
CA ALA A 11 -5.35 -25.08 -10.08
C ALA A 11 -4.24 -24.55 -9.16
N LEU A 12 -4.56 -24.22 -7.91
CA LEU A 12 -3.57 -23.76 -6.92
C LEU A 12 -2.49 -24.81 -6.68
N SER A 13 -2.85 -26.10 -6.51
CA SER A 13 -1.86 -27.18 -6.32
C SER A 13 -0.91 -27.31 -7.51
N ARG A 14 -1.42 -27.20 -8.75
CA ARG A 14 -0.56 -27.20 -9.94
C ARG A 14 0.31 -25.94 -10.05
N PHE A 15 -0.21 -24.79 -9.56
CA PHE A 15 0.52 -23.52 -9.63
C PHE A 15 1.73 -23.52 -8.70
N VAL A 16 1.60 -24.04 -7.48
CA VAL A 16 2.66 -23.98 -6.47
C VAL A 16 3.69 -25.10 -6.56
N ASP A 17 3.45 -26.10 -7.43
CA ASP A 17 4.30 -27.27 -7.56
C ASP A 17 5.73 -26.92 -8.02
N GLY A 18 6.72 -27.29 -7.21
CA GLY A 18 8.14 -27.06 -7.48
C GLY A 18 8.61 -25.60 -7.34
N LEU A 19 7.82 -24.74 -6.70
CA LEU A 19 8.21 -23.34 -6.45
C LEU A 19 8.90 -23.19 -5.11
N ASP A 20 9.94 -22.32 -5.05
CA ASP A 20 10.61 -21.91 -3.82
C ASP A 20 9.91 -20.72 -3.13
N VAL A 21 9.29 -19.85 -3.91
CA VAL A 21 8.60 -18.64 -3.43
C VAL A 21 7.36 -18.35 -4.27
N VAL A 22 6.31 -17.91 -3.60
CA VAL A 22 5.07 -17.43 -4.24
C VAL A 22 4.88 -15.96 -3.87
N ILE A 23 4.59 -15.13 -4.86
CA ILE A 23 4.25 -13.71 -4.70
C ILE A 23 2.76 -13.57 -4.92
N CYS A 24 2.04 -13.05 -3.92
CA CYS A 24 0.64 -12.69 -4.04
C CYS A 24 0.51 -11.20 -4.32
N ALA A 25 -0.24 -10.86 -5.36
CA ALA A 25 -0.61 -9.49 -5.72
C ALA A 25 -2.13 -9.38 -5.93
N TYR A 26 -2.91 -10.04 -5.06
CA TYR A 26 -4.36 -9.97 -5.11
C TYR A 26 -4.85 -8.60 -4.65
N LEU A 27 -5.92 -8.14 -5.27
CA LEU A 27 -6.68 -6.96 -4.89
C LEU A 27 -8.17 -7.25 -5.04
N GLY A 28 -8.96 -6.98 -4.00
CA GLY A 28 -10.38 -7.22 -3.98
C GLY A 28 -11.01 -6.75 -2.65
N ASP A 29 -12.24 -7.16 -2.40
CA ASP A 29 -12.88 -6.94 -1.11
C ASP A 29 -12.20 -7.76 0.01
N ASN A 30 -12.56 -7.47 1.26
CA ASN A 30 -11.93 -8.09 2.41
C ASN A 30 -12.08 -9.62 2.42
N ASP A 31 -13.25 -10.13 2.04
CA ASP A 31 -13.53 -11.57 2.02
C ASP A 31 -12.67 -12.27 0.96
N PHE A 32 -12.56 -11.69 -0.23
CA PHE A 32 -11.67 -12.20 -1.27
C PHE A 32 -10.21 -12.15 -0.81
N MET A 33 -9.75 -11.01 -0.28
CA MET A 33 -8.36 -10.84 0.18
C MET A 33 -7.98 -11.84 1.27
N ILE A 34 -8.92 -12.22 2.13
CA ILE A 34 -8.69 -13.23 3.18
C ILE A 34 -8.74 -14.64 2.61
N ASN A 35 -9.85 -15.00 1.96
CA ASN A 35 -10.12 -16.38 1.61
C ASN A 35 -9.24 -16.88 0.46
N ALA A 36 -9.00 -16.05 -0.56
CA ALA A 36 -8.13 -16.41 -1.67
C ALA A 36 -6.67 -16.55 -1.24
N GLN A 37 -6.18 -15.66 -0.36
CA GLN A 37 -4.82 -15.80 0.17
C GLN A 37 -4.68 -17.03 1.07
N LYS A 38 -5.65 -17.31 1.95
CA LYS A 38 -5.62 -18.54 2.77
C LYS A 38 -5.56 -19.80 1.90
N ALA A 39 -6.39 -19.89 0.85
CA ALA A 39 -6.37 -21.02 -0.06
C ALA A 39 -5.01 -21.20 -0.76
N LEU A 40 -4.37 -20.09 -1.17
CA LEU A 40 -3.06 -20.12 -1.80
C LEU A 40 -1.96 -20.47 -0.79
N ILE A 41 -2.01 -19.93 0.43
CA ILE A 41 -1.09 -20.25 1.54
C ILE A 41 -1.18 -21.73 1.88
N ASP A 42 -2.38 -22.29 2.00
CA ASP A 42 -2.58 -23.72 2.27
C ASP A 42 -1.99 -24.62 1.17
N ALA A 43 -2.12 -24.19 -0.10
CA ALA A 43 -1.49 -24.90 -1.21
C ALA A 43 0.05 -24.82 -1.10
N CYS A 44 0.60 -23.66 -0.80
CA CYS A 44 2.03 -23.47 -0.57
C CYS A 44 2.55 -24.35 0.59
N ASP A 45 1.86 -24.35 1.73
CA ASP A 45 2.27 -25.12 2.91
C ASP A 45 2.27 -26.63 2.63
N ARG A 46 1.23 -27.14 1.92
CA ARG A 46 1.16 -28.54 1.47
C ARG A 46 2.25 -28.91 0.49
N ALA A 47 2.62 -28.01 -0.42
CA ALA A 47 3.68 -28.23 -1.41
C ALA A 47 5.09 -27.96 -0.89
N HIS A 48 5.23 -27.57 0.40
CA HIS A 48 6.50 -27.19 1.02
C HIS A 48 7.20 -26.00 0.34
N VAL A 49 6.43 -25.06 -0.22
CA VAL A 49 6.97 -23.77 -0.69
C VAL A 49 7.64 -23.06 0.48
N ALA A 50 8.88 -22.63 0.30
CA ALA A 50 9.64 -22.09 1.43
C ALA A 50 9.10 -20.72 1.92
N ARG A 51 8.66 -19.84 0.99
CA ARG A 51 8.23 -18.49 1.32
C ARG A 51 7.00 -18.05 0.53
N TYR A 52 6.15 -17.27 1.21
CA TYR A 52 4.97 -16.62 0.63
C TYR A 52 5.04 -15.11 0.88
N ILE A 53 5.13 -14.33 -0.19
CA ILE A 53 5.08 -12.87 -0.13
C ILE A 53 3.61 -12.47 -0.19
N ALA A 54 3.10 -11.95 0.93
CA ALA A 54 1.70 -11.57 1.09
C ALA A 54 1.34 -10.31 0.30
N SER A 55 0.07 -10.16 -0.07
CA SER A 55 -0.43 -8.97 -0.76
C SER A 55 -0.69 -7.83 0.22
N ASP A 56 0.36 -7.31 0.84
CA ASP A 56 0.30 -6.21 1.82
C ASP A 56 0.51 -4.85 1.15
N TYR A 57 1.71 -4.54 0.72
CA TYR A 57 2.10 -3.32 0.00
C TYR A 57 1.43 -2.05 0.54
N CYS A 58 1.58 -1.79 1.84
CA CYS A 58 0.90 -0.69 2.51
C CYS A 58 1.68 -0.16 3.72
N LEU A 59 1.06 0.74 4.47
CA LEU A 59 1.51 1.29 5.75
C LEU A 59 1.74 0.19 6.81
N ASP A 60 2.38 0.51 7.93
CA ASP A 60 2.61 -0.44 9.02
C ASP A 60 1.31 -0.71 9.81
N TYR A 61 0.55 -1.68 9.34
CA TYR A 61 -0.70 -2.12 9.98
C TYR A 61 -0.49 -2.88 11.31
N THR A 62 0.75 -3.22 11.65
CA THR A 62 1.03 -4.03 12.85
C THR A 62 0.70 -3.30 14.15
N GLN A 63 0.71 -1.97 14.11
CA GLN A 63 0.38 -1.09 15.23
C GLN A 63 -1.13 -0.83 15.39
N LEU A 64 -1.94 -1.25 14.42
CA LEU A 64 -3.39 -1.05 14.43
C LEU A 64 -4.10 -2.23 15.07
N ASN A 65 -5.25 -2.00 15.72
CA ASN A 65 -6.16 -3.08 16.12
C ASN A 65 -7.06 -3.49 14.96
N LEU A 66 -7.68 -4.68 15.04
CA LEU A 66 -8.75 -5.06 14.11
C LEU A 66 -9.91 -4.05 14.22
N GLY A 67 -10.38 -3.58 13.08
CA GLY A 67 -11.44 -2.57 12.98
C GLY A 67 -10.97 -1.12 13.02
N ASP A 68 -9.72 -0.82 13.43
CA ASP A 68 -9.18 0.54 13.38
C ASP A 68 -9.17 1.04 11.92
N TYR A 69 -8.66 0.22 11.00
CA TYR A 69 -8.71 0.48 9.56
C TYR A 69 -9.26 -0.76 8.84
N PRO A 70 -10.59 -0.85 8.62
CA PRO A 70 -11.22 -2.08 8.11
C PRO A 70 -10.64 -2.63 6.82
N ALA A 71 -10.19 -1.76 5.91
CA ALA A 71 -9.54 -2.17 4.65
C ALA A 71 -8.14 -2.79 4.85
N LYS A 72 -7.56 -2.74 6.06
CA LYS A 72 -6.27 -3.36 6.42
C LYS A 72 -6.41 -4.59 7.32
N ASP A 73 -7.61 -4.90 7.77
CA ASP A 73 -7.88 -6.11 8.54
C ASP A 73 -7.47 -7.41 7.81
N PRO A 74 -7.66 -7.55 6.47
CA PRO A 74 -7.17 -8.72 5.76
C PRO A 74 -5.68 -8.97 5.93
N MET A 75 -4.83 -7.91 5.89
CA MET A 75 -3.38 -8.03 6.07
C MET A 75 -3.04 -8.58 7.46
N LYS A 76 -3.71 -8.09 8.50
CA LYS A 76 -3.53 -8.58 9.89
C LYS A 76 -3.95 -10.04 10.03
N ILE A 77 -5.08 -10.42 9.42
CA ILE A 77 -5.59 -11.79 9.46
C ILE A 77 -4.64 -12.74 8.73
N ILE A 78 -4.14 -12.35 7.56
CA ILE A 78 -3.19 -13.15 6.77
C ILE A 78 -1.83 -13.24 7.48
N HIS A 79 -1.35 -12.15 8.08
CA HIS A 79 -0.15 -12.19 8.91
C HIS A 79 -0.28 -13.22 10.04
N SER A 80 -1.38 -13.18 10.80
CA SER A 80 -1.61 -14.17 11.88
C SER A 80 -1.73 -15.59 11.33
N TYR A 81 -2.41 -15.77 10.20
CA TYR A 81 -2.58 -17.08 9.56
C TYR A 81 -1.24 -17.70 9.15
N LEU A 82 -0.32 -16.90 8.60
CA LEU A 82 1.02 -17.34 8.21
C LEU A 82 1.89 -17.72 9.40
N GLN A 83 1.62 -17.23 10.62
CA GLN A 83 2.33 -17.67 11.83
C GLN A 83 1.98 -19.11 12.26
N GLU A 84 0.84 -19.63 11.81
CA GLU A 84 0.34 -20.97 12.15
C GLU A 84 0.78 -22.04 11.12
N THR A 85 1.36 -21.64 9.98
CA THR A 85 1.83 -22.56 8.93
C THR A 85 3.06 -23.34 9.37
N LYS A 86 3.22 -24.57 8.83
CA LYS A 86 4.31 -25.47 9.22
C LYS A 86 5.57 -25.30 8.38
N HIS A 87 5.40 -25.11 7.08
CA HIS A 87 6.50 -25.14 6.10
C HIS A 87 6.74 -23.77 5.47
N VAL A 88 5.67 -23.14 4.99
CA VAL A 88 5.78 -21.83 4.32
C VAL A 88 6.03 -20.71 5.34
N LYS A 89 6.96 -19.81 5.03
CA LYS A 89 7.24 -18.62 5.84
C LYS A 89 6.65 -17.38 5.18
N GLY A 90 5.91 -16.59 5.98
CA GLY A 90 5.35 -15.32 5.52
C GLY A 90 6.42 -14.24 5.32
N VAL A 91 6.26 -13.46 4.26
CA VAL A 91 7.01 -12.25 3.98
C VAL A 91 6.02 -11.12 3.73
N HIS A 92 6.15 -10.02 4.47
CA HIS A 92 5.22 -8.92 4.51
C HIS A 92 5.93 -7.63 4.10
N ILE A 93 5.56 -7.05 2.96
CA ILE A 93 6.23 -5.88 2.41
C ILE A 93 5.43 -4.63 2.77
N LEU A 94 6.02 -3.78 3.61
CA LEU A 94 5.47 -2.50 4.04
C LEU A 94 6.20 -1.37 3.30
N ILE A 95 5.45 -0.44 2.73
CA ILE A 95 5.96 0.59 1.81
C ILE A 95 5.42 2.01 2.08
N GLY A 96 4.68 2.21 3.15
CA GLY A 96 3.86 3.39 3.34
C GLY A 96 2.65 3.38 2.40
N ALA A 97 2.48 4.42 1.62
CA ALA A 97 1.48 4.50 0.57
C ALA A 97 2.13 4.38 -0.81
N PHE A 98 1.39 3.89 -1.80
CA PHE A 98 1.86 4.06 -3.19
C PHE A 98 1.84 5.53 -3.57
N MET A 99 2.97 6.03 -4.09
CA MET A 99 3.11 7.43 -4.46
C MET A 99 2.13 7.83 -5.58
N GLU A 100 1.83 6.92 -6.49
CA GLU A 100 0.83 7.11 -7.54
C GLU A 100 -0.58 7.24 -6.96
N THR A 101 -0.90 6.52 -5.87
CA THR A 101 -2.20 6.63 -5.19
C THR A 101 -2.40 8.03 -4.59
N PHE A 102 -1.34 8.66 -4.07
CA PHE A 102 -1.41 10.03 -3.55
C PHE A 102 -1.93 11.03 -4.61
N TRP A 103 -1.53 10.87 -5.86
CA TRP A 103 -1.94 11.76 -6.96
C TRP A 103 -3.29 11.40 -7.58
N SER A 104 -3.81 10.20 -7.30
CA SER A 104 -5.06 9.73 -7.86
C SER A 104 -6.28 10.43 -7.26
N SER A 105 -7.39 10.43 -7.98
CA SER A 105 -8.69 10.89 -7.46
C SER A 105 -9.16 10.10 -6.23
N HIS A 106 -8.66 8.87 -6.07
CA HIS A 106 -8.98 8.00 -4.94
C HIS A 106 -8.50 8.57 -3.60
N SER A 107 -7.31 9.19 -3.56
CA SER A 107 -6.78 9.78 -2.32
C SER A 107 -7.52 11.04 -1.89
N GLN A 108 -8.16 11.76 -2.81
CA GLN A 108 -8.79 13.07 -2.60
C GLN A 108 -7.82 14.15 -2.08
N VAL A 109 -6.52 13.97 -2.26
CA VAL A 109 -5.49 14.94 -1.87
C VAL A 109 -5.21 15.92 -3.01
N TRP A 110 -4.90 15.39 -4.21
CA TRP A 110 -4.62 16.20 -5.39
C TRP A 110 -5.88 16.48 -6.21
N HIS A 111 -6.11 17.75 -6.53
CA HIS A 111 -7.23 18.22 -7.34
C HIS A 111 -6.70 19.02 -8.54
N ALA A 112 -6.55 18.35 -9.67
CA ALA A 112 -5.95 18.91 -10.90
C ALA A 112 -6.73 20.13 -11.42
N ASP A 113 -8.08 20.07 -11.44
CA ASP A 113 -8.94 21.14 -11.98
C ASP A 113 -8.76 22.47 -11.25
N SER A 114 -8.48 22.43 -9.96
CA SER A 114 -8.30 23.63 -9.12
C SER A 114 -6.83 23.92 -8.80
N ASN A 115 -5.91 23.08 -9.30
CA ASN A 115 -4.49 23.11 -8.96
C ASN A 115 -4.30 23.23 -7.43
N SER A 116 -4.88 22.29 -6.68
CA SER A 116 -4.86 22.35 -5.21
C SER A 116 -4.51 21.02 -4.58
N LEU A 117 -3.79 21.10 -3.44
CA LEU A 117 -3.57 20.02 -2.51
C LEU A 117 -4.45 20.26 -1.28
N LYS A 118 -5.38 19.34 -1.04
CA LYS A 118 -6.19 19.33 0.18
C LYS A 118 -5.53 18.47 1.24
N TYR A 119 -5.53 18.93 2.48
CA TYR A 119 -4.91 18.23 3.58
C TYR A 119 -5.66 18.44 4.89
N TRP A 120 -5.45 17.54 5.83
CA TRP A 120 -5.91 17.61 7.21
C TRP A 120 -4.73 17.81 8.16
N GLY A 121 -5.01 18.26 9.37
CA GLY A 121 -3.99 18.50 10.38
C GLY A 121 -3.29 19.83 10.23
N THR A 122 -2.04 19.88 10.63
CA THR A 122 -1.18 21.08 10.57
C THR A 122 -0.49 21.24 9.21
N GLY A 123 -0.42 20.17 8.43
CA GLY A 123 0.36 20.07 7.19
C GLY A 123 1.81 19.64 7.41
N GLU A 124 2.24 19.49 8.67
CA GLU A 124 3.58 18.97 9.01
C GLU A 124 3.62 17.45 9.14
N GLU A 125 2.46 16.81 9.12
CA GLU A 125 2.34 15.36 9.19
C GLU A 125 2.97 14.71 7.94
N PRO A 126 3.85 13.71 8.11
CA PRO A 126 4.56 13.13 6.98
C PRO A 126 3.67 12.15 6.19
N TRP A 127 3.78 12.23 4.87
CA TRP A 127 3.37 11.20 3.96
C TRP A 127 4.56 10.31 3.64
N GLU A 128 4.43 9.01 3.92
CA GLU A 128 5.38 7.99 3.58
C GLU A 128 4.95 7.30 2.30
N SER A 129 5.81 7.32 1.27
CA SER A 129 5.42 6.83 -0.04
C SER A 129 6.54 6.11 -0.78
N THR A 130 6.14 5.11 -1.54
CA THR A 130 7.01 4.32 -2.43
C THR A 130 6.31 4.15 -3.78
N THR A 131 7.01 4.27 -4.90
CA THR A 131 6.42 4.07 -6.22
C THR A 131 6.08 2.59 -6.48
N TYR A 132 5.12 2.31 -7.37
CA TYR A 132 4.86 0.94 -7.83
C TYR A 132 6.12 0.28 -8.37
N GLY A 133 6.92 1.05 -9.14
CA GLY A 133 8.18 0.55 -9.72
C GLY A 133 9.20 0.13 -8.66
N ASP A 134 9.34 0.91 -7.59
CA ASP A 134 10.24 0.60 -6.48
C ASP A 134 9.73 -0.58 -5.66
N ALA A 135 8.45 -0.62 -5.34
CA ALA A 135 7.84 -1.75 -4.65
C ALA A 135 8.05 -3.06 -5.43
N ALA A 136 7.90 -3.03 -6.76
CA ALA A 136 8.17 -4.18 -7.61
C ALA A 136 9.66 -4.59 -7.60
N ARG A 137 10.59 -3.62 -7.63
CA ARG A 137 12.04 -3.90 -7.56
C ARG A 137 12.43 -4.53 -6.22
N PHE A 138 11.93 -4.00 -5.11
CA PHE A 138 12.14 -4.60 -3.79
C PHE A 138 11.51 -5.98 -3.69
N THR A 139 10.30 -6.17 -4.21
CA THR A 139 9.65 -7.50 -4.24
C THR A 139 10.48 -8.52 -5.00
N ALA A 140 11.03 -8.15 -6.16
CA ALA A 140 11.89 -9.04 -6.95
C ALA A 140 13.19 -9.38 -6.20
N ALA A 141 13.82 -8.40 -5.55
CA ALA A 141 15.02 -8.63 -4.74
C ALA A 141 14.75 -9.56 -3.55
N ILE A 142 13.64 -9.33 -2.83
CA ILE A 142 13.17 -10.19 -1.72
C ILE A 142 12.88 -11.61 -2.21
N ALA A 143 12.26 -11.77 -3.37
CA ALA A 143 11.97 -13.09 -3.93
C ALA A 143 13.25 -13.91 -4.17
N LEU A 144 14.34 -13.24 -4.51
CA LEU A 144 15.67 -13.88 -4.71
C LEU A 144 16.47 -14.04 -3.41
N ASP A 145 16.15 -13.32 -2.36
CA ASP A 145 16.82 -13.40 -1.05
C ASP A 145 16.13 -14.44 -0.16
N SER A 146 16.68 -15.64 -0.10
CA SER A 146 16.12 -16.73 0.72
C SER A 146 16.08 -16.45 2.23
N SER A 147 16.84 -15.46 2.70
CA SER A 147 16.85 -15.03 4.11
C SER A 147 15.74 -14.05 4.47
N ALA A 148 15.10 -13.42 3.47
CA ALA A 148 14.04 -12.46 3.69
C ALA A 148 12.75 -13.15 4.15
N VAL A 149 12.40 -12.99 5.42
CA VAL A 149 11.19 -13.51 6.08
C VAL A 149 10.61 -12.46 7.04
N GLY A 150 9.34 -12.58 7.37
CA GLY A 150 8.65 -11.65 8.27
C GLY A 150 8.44 -10.26 7.64
N MET A 151 8.43 -9.22 8.48
CA MET A 151 8.22 -7.84 8.02
C MET A 151 9.46 -7.33 7.28
N GLN A 152 9.23 -6.72 6.12
CA GLN A 152 10.25 -6.09 5.27
C GLN A 152 9.78 -4.65 5.00
N LYS A 153 10.54 -3.66 5.43
CA LYS A 153 10.15 -2.25 5.47
C LYS A 153 10.94 -1.43 4.48
N PHE A 154 10.26 -0.89 3.49
CA PHE A 154 10.88 -0.05 2.46
C PHE A 154 10.18 1.29 2.35
N LEU A 155 10.93 2.32 2.03
CA LEU A 155 10.39 3.64 1.82
C LEU A 155 11.12 4.34 0.68
N GLY A 156 10.35 4.92 -0.23
CA GLY A 156 10.85 5.78 -1.29
C GLY A 156 11.17 7.17 -0.76
N ASP A 157 10.17 7.81 -0.17
CA ASP A 157 10.31 9.17 0.35
C ASP A 157 9.34 9.42 1.52
N ARG A 158 9.69 10.43 2.34
CA ARG A 158 8.87 10.92 3.45
C ARG A 158 8.84 12.44 3.42
N LYS A 159 7.68 13.02 3.11
CA LYS A 159 7.50 14.47 2.98
C LYS A 159 6.18 14.91 3.57
N ASN A 160 6.16 16.10 4.18
CA ASN A 160 4.92 16.76 4.53
C ASN A 160 4.30 17.47 3.31
N ILE A 161 3.04 17.96 3.45
CA ILE A 161 2.32 18.53 2.31
C ILE A 161 2.99 19.78 1.75
N PHE A 162 3.70 20.56 2.58
CA PHE A 162 4.42 21.76 2.15
C PHE A 162 5.64 21.38 1.28
N GLN A 163 6.36 20.34 1.67
CA GLN A 163 7.50 19.81 0.91
C GLN A 163 7.05 19.19 -0.43
N ILE A 164 5.89 18.50 -0.43
CA ILE A 164 5.30 17.96 -1.68
C ILE A 164 4.89 19.12 -2.62
N ALA A 165 4.29 20.19 -2.10
CA ALA A 165 3.97 21.38 -2.88
C ALA A 165 5.23 22.06 -3.45
N GLN A 166 6.33 22.09 -2.69
CA GLN A 166 7.63 22.59 -3.15
C GLN A 166 8.20 21.70 -4.27
N ALA A 167 8.09 20.37 -4.15
CA ALA A 167 8.51 19.43 -5.18
C ALA A 167 7.75 19.67 -6.49
N MET A 168 6.42 19.89 -6.43
CA MET A 168 5.62 20.26 -7.62
C MET A 168 6.08 21.56 -8.24
N ASN A 169 6.31 22.59 -7.42
CA ASN A 169 6.79 23.88 -7.93
C ASN A 169 8.18 23.76 -8.60
N LYS A 170 9.07 23.00 -8.01
CA LYS A 170 10.41 22.75 -8.56
C LYS A 170 10.34 22.01 -9.89
N THR A 171 9.47 21.02 -10.01
CA THR A 171 9.39 20.16 -11.20
C THR A 171 8.61 20.82 -12.34
N TYR A 172 7.48 21.46 -12.04
CA TYR A 172 6.56 21.97 -13.06
C TYR A 172 6.50 23.50 -13.14
N GLY A 173 7.15 24.23 -12.23
CA GLY A 173 7.02 25.68 -12.13
C GLY A 173 5.61 26.13 -11.65
N VAL A 174 4.83 25.22 -11.07
CA VAL A 174 3.45 25.45 -10.65
C VAL A 174 3.33 25.28 -9.14
N GLN A 175 2.93 26.36 -8.46
CA GLN A 175 2.67 26.32 -7.02
C GLN A 175 1.21 25.92 -6.77
N PRO A 176 0.93 24.73 -6.21
CA PRO A 176 -0.44 24.34 -5.89
C PRO A 176 -0.99 25.17 -4.73
N LYS A 177 -2.31 25.39 -4.74
CA LYS A 177 -3.02 25.98 -3.60
C LYS A 177 -3.12 24.95 -2.47
N LEU A 178 -2.71 25.32 -1.28
CA LEU A 178 -2.85 24.46 -0.10
C LEU A 178 -4.18 24.76 0.60
N GLN A 179 -5.00 23.73 0.83
CA GLN A 179 -6.34 23.86 1.41
C GLN A 179 -6.47 22.93 2.62
N CYS A 180 -6.32 23.49 3.83
CA CYS A 180 -6.60 22.76 5.05
C CYS A 180 -8.11 22.47 5.16
N GLN A 181 -8.45 21.21 5.43
CA GLN A 181 -9.84 20.74 5.57
C GLN A 181 -10.30 20.70 7.04
N GLY A 182 -9.36 20.80 7.99
CA GLY A 182 -9.59 20.72 9.43
C GLY A 182 -8.47 20.00 10.14
N SER A 183 -8.65 19.76 11.43
CA SER A 183 -7.70 19.02 12.27
C SER A 183 -7.74 17.50 11.99
N LEU A 184 -6.75 16.76 12.51
CA LEU A 184 -6.79 15.29 12.49
C LEU A 184 -7.98 14.73 13.30
N GLU A 185 -8.40 15.41 14.35
CA GLU A 185 -9.59 15.03 15.13
C GLU A 185 -10.87 15.22 14.31
N ASP A 186 -10.96 16.30 13.51
CA ASP A 186 -12.08 16.48 12.59
C ASP A 186 -12.10 15.38 11.53
N LEU A 187 -10.96 15.04 10.95
CA LEU A 187 -10.87 13.91 9.99
C LEU A 187 -11.33 12.61 10.64
N ARG A 188 -10.85 12.31 11.83
CA ARG A 188 -11.23 11.11 12.59
C ARG A 188 -12.73 11.06 12.83
N ARG A 189 -13.32 12.17 13.25
CA ARG A 189 -14.78 12.28 13.48
C ARG A 189 -15.55 12.06 12.19
N VAL A 190 -15.19 12.74 11.11
CA VAL A 190 -15.88 12.67 9.82
C VAL A 190 -15.80 11.27 9.21
N MET A 191 -14.62 10.63 9.23
CA MET A 191 -14.47 9.28 8.67
C MET A 191 -15.34 8.26 9.41
N HIS A 192 -15.41 8.33 10.74
CA HIS A 192 -16.25 7.42 11.52
C HIS A 192 -17.75 7.71 11.35
N GLU A 193 -18.17 8.97 11.25
CA GLU A 193 -19.55 9.32 10.95
C GLU A 193 -20.02 8.77 9.58
N ILE A 194 -19.15 8.86 8.56
CA ILE A 194 -19.47 8.34 7.22
C ILE A 194 -19.48 6.81 7.23
N PHE A 195 -18.48 6.19 7.84
CA PHE A 195 -18.41 4.72 7.97
C PHE A 195 -19.63 4.16 8.71
N ALA A 196 -20.05 4.78 9.82
CA ALA A 196 -21.19 4.32 10.61
C ALA A 196 -22.55 4.40 9.85
N LYS A 197 -22.66 5.33 8.88
CA LYS A 197 -23.89 5.46 8.07
C LYS A 197 -24.07 4.30 7.08
N ASP A 198 -23.00 3.89 6.43
CA ASP A 198 -23.00 2.79 5.46
C ASP A 198 -21.61 2.16 5.33
N PRO A 199 -21.26 1.19 6.20
CA PRO A 199 -19.97 0.50 6.14
C PRO A 199 -19.75 -0.24 4.82
N SER A 200 -20.82 -0.62 4.11
CA SER A 200 -20.73 -1.36 2.85
C SER A 200 -20.32 -0.48 1.66
N ASN A 201 -20.54 0.82 1.75
CA ASN A 201 -20.15 1.77 0.71
C ASN A 201 -18.70 2.19 0.88
N ILE A 202 -17.78 1.30 0.50
CA ILE A 202 -16.33 1.50 0.64
C ILE A 202 -15.85 2.81 -0.03
N TYR A 203 -16.47 3.22 -1.13
CA TYR A 203 -16.08 4.44 -1.85
C TYR A 203 -16.37 5.73 -1.07
N ALA A 204 -17.31 5.69 -0.12
CA ALA A 204 -17.64 6.86 0.67
C ALA A 204 -16.61 7.17 1.77
N TRP A 205 -15.97 6.14 2.35
CA TRP A 205 -15.14 6.30 3.54
C TRP A 205 -13.67 5.94 3.34
N LEU A 206 -13.32 5.13 2.35
CA LEU A 206 -11.97 4.58 2.20
C LEU A 206 -10.89 5.66 2.08
N ALA A 207 -11.16 6.72 1.30
CA ALA A 207 -10.23 7.84 1.12
C ALA A 207 -9.91 8.57 2.43
N LEU A 208 -10.91 8.73 3.31
CA LEU A 208 -10.72 9.40 4.60
C LEU A 208 -9.91 8.55 5.58
N PHE A 209 -10.19 7.23 5.63
CA PHE A 209 -9.38 6.29 6.40
C PHE A 209 -7.96 6.24 5.87
N TYR A 210 -7.78 6.19 4.54
CA TYR A 210 -6.47 6.23 3.91
C TYR A 210 -5.70 7.48 4.34
N GLN A 211 -6.27 8.68 4.18
CA GLN A 211 -5.61 9.91 4.60
C GLN A 211 -5.28 9.89 6.09
N TYR A 212 -6.24 9.53 6.95
CA TYR A 212 -6.04 9.53 8.40
C TYR A 212 -4.88 8.63 8.81
N TYR A 213 -4.85 7.37 8.39
CA TYR A 213 -3.82 6.42 8.81
C TYR A 213 -2.48 6.62 8.11
N CYS A 214 -2.43 7.33 6.97
CA CYS A 214 -1.17 7.74 6.37
C CYS A 214 -0.46 8.86 7.14
N ILE A 215 -1.20 9.69 7.92
CA ILE A 215 -0.62 10.91 8.50
C ILE A 215 -0.78 11.04 10.02
N ASN A 216 -1.53 10.16 10.69
CA ASN A 216 -1.79 10.26 12.14
C ASN A 216 -0.65 9.70 13.02
N GLY A 217 0.41 9.15 12.42
CA GLY A 217 1.56 8.56 13.10
C GLY A 217 1.36 7.14 13.64
N GLN A 218 0.12 6.60 13.65
CA GLN A 218 -0.15 5.26 14.20
C GLN A 218 0.36 4.12 13.32
N ALA A 219 0.40 4.34 12.01
CA ALA A 219 0.79 3.34 11.02
C ALA A 219 2.05 3.75 10.23
N GLU A 220 2.83 4.63 10.82
CA GLU A 220 4.11 5.09 10.26
C GLU A 220 5.12 3.96 10.23
N ILE A 221 5.84 3.84 9.11
CA ILE A 221 6.95 2.90 9.01
C ILE A 221 8.12 3.44 9.84
N SER A 222 8.61 2.62 10.75
CA SER A 222 9.76 2.99 11.59
C SER A 222 10.99 3.33 10.75
N ASN A 223 11.94 4.08 11.34
CA ASN A 223 13.19 4.43 10.66
C ASN A 223 14.14 3.24 10.46
N ASP A 224 13.80 2.07 10.99
CA ASP A 224 14.53 0.82 10.78
C ASP A 224 14.11 0.19 9.43
N LEU A 225 14.60 0.80 8.34
CA LEU A 225 14.27 0.41 6.98
C LEU A 225 15.22 -0.65 6.44
N ASP A 226 14.67 -1.59 5.67
CA ASP A 226 15.42 -2.63 4.96
C ASP A 226 16.02 -2.16 3.63
N ASN A 227 15.81 -0.90 3.24
CA ASN A 227 16.38 -0.32 2.01
C ASN A 227 17.86 -0.62 1.84
N GLN A 228 18.63 -0.57 2.95
CA GLN A 228 20.08 -0.76 2.93
C GLN A 228 20.50 -2.21 2.64
N LYS A 229 19.60 -3.19 2.82
CA LYS A 229 19.84 -4.58 2.46
C LYS A 229 19.97 -4.78 0.95
N TYR A 230 19.37 -3.88 0.17
CA TYR A 230 19.35 -3.94 -1.30
C TYR A 230 19.92 -2.64 -1.90
N PRO A 231 21.23 -2.39 -1.75
CA PRO A 231 21.86 -1.09 -2.05
C PRO A 231 21.82 -0.69 -3.53
N ASP A 232 21.61 -1.65 -4.42
CA ASP A 232 21.50 -1.41 -5.86
C ASP A 232 20.14 -0.80 -6.25
N ILE A 233 19.14 -0.89 -5.36
CA ILE A 233 17.82 -0.27 -5.56
C ILE A 233 17.89 1.15 -4.98
N LYS A 234 17.77 2.14 -5.86
CA LYS A 234 17.65 3.55 -5.46
C LYS A 234 16.18 3.93 -5.64
N PRO A 235 15.41 4.01 -4.54
CA PRO A 235 14.01 4.36 -4.64
C PRO A 235 13.84 5.83 -5.02
N GLN A 236 12.75 6.13 -5.73
CA GLN A 236 12.43 7.47 -6.21
C GLN A 236 11.90 8.33 -5.06
N THR A 237 12.33 9.60 -5.05
CA THR A 237 11.70 10.65 -4.25
C THR A 237 10.43 11.17 -4.93
N PHE A 238 9.65 12.02 -4.24
CA PHE A 238 8.53 12.72 -4.88
C PHE A 238 8.98 13.53 -6.10
N GLU A 239 10.14 14.21 -6.00
CA GLU A 239 10.71 14.97 -7.12
C GLU A 239 11.05 14.08 -8.31
N ASP A 240 11.68 12.93 -8.07
CA ASP A 240 12.04 11.99 -9.13
C ASP A 240 10.80 11.45 -9.83
N SER A 241 9.80 11.05 -9.06
CA SER A 241 8.52 10.54 -9.58
C SER A 241 7.77 11.62 -10.39
N LEU A 242 7.66 12.83 -9.86
CA LEU A 242 7.04 13.95 -10.59
C LEU A 242 7.77 14.23 -11.91
N GLY A 243 9.10 14.15 -11.92
CA GLY A 243 9.91 14.35 -13.12
C GLY A 243 9.67 13.35 -14.25
N THR A 244 9.03 12.22 -13.98
CA THR A 244 8.69 11.17 -14.97
C THR A 244 7.27 11.29 -15.54
N HIS A 245 6.46 12.23 -15.05
CA HIS A 245 5.06 12.40 -15.44
C HIS A 245 4.76 13.84 -15.83
N ASP A 246 3.85 14.03 -16.77
CA ASP A 246 3.28 15.35 -17.05
C ASP A 246 2.26 15.70 -15.97
N LEU A 247 2.19 17.00 -15.61
CA LEU A 247 1.25 17.50 -14.60
C LEU A 247 -0.21 17.10 -14.89
N GLN A 248 -0.60 17.11 -16.19
CA GLN A 248 -1.95 16.74 -16.62
C GLN A 248 -2.24 15.24 -16.47
N SER A 249 -1.21 14.40 -16.50
CA SER A 249 -1.35 12.94 -16.39
C SER A 249 -1.26 12.42 -14.97
N LEU A 250 -0.87 13.24 -13.97
CA LEU A 250 -0.71 12.80 -12.58
C LEU A 250 -1.96 12.10 -12.02
N SER A 251 -3.16 12.62 -12.34
CA SER A 251 -4.43 12.02 -11.86
C SER A 251 -4.91 10.86 -12.73
N SER A 252 -4.46 10.76 -13.97
CA SER A 252 -4.98 9.78 -14.95
C SER A 252 -4.19 8.48 -14.96
N SER A 253 -2.94 8.47 -14.50
CA SER A 253 -2.08 7.28 -14.51
C SER A 253 -2.65 6.13 -13.68
N MET A 254 -3.45 6.41 -12.63
CA MET A 254 -4.11 5.40 -11.81
C MET A 254 -5.51 5.03 -12.29
N ASN A 255 -6.26 5.95 -12.89
CA ASN A 255 -7.60 5.64 -13.38
C ASN A 255 -7.59 4.58 -14.48
N ASN A 256 -6.48 4.46 -15.22
CA ASN A 256 -6.30 3.42 -16.25
C ASN A 256 -5.93 2.06 -15.68
N LEU A 257 -5.34 1.98 -14.48
CA LEU A 257 -4.99 0.71 -13.83
C LEU A 257 -6.17 0.08 -13.07
N LEU A 258 -7.14 0.90 -12.63
CA LEU A 258 -8.32 0.44 -11.92
C LEU A 258 -9.50 0.11 -12.85
N ASN A 259 -9.44 0.54 -14.13
CA ASN A 259 -10.49 0.35 -15.12
C ASN A 259 -10.14 -0.74 -16.17
N ASN A 260 -9.00 -1.43 -16.05
CA ASN A 260 -8.59 -2.58 -16.85
C ASN A 260 -8.49 -3.83 -15.96
#